data_703373bb3cb9fa78f6042f2947632614
#
_entry.id   703373bb3cb9fa78f6042f2947632614
#
_cell.length_a   1.000
_cell.length_b   1.000
_cell.length_c   1.000
_cell.angle_alpha   90.00
_cell.angle_beta   90.00
_cell.angle_gamma   90.00
#
_symmetry.space_group_name_H-M   'P 1'
#
loop_
_entity.id
_entity.type
_entity.pdbx_description
1 polymer ?
#
loop_
_entity_poly.entity_id
_entity_poly.type
_entity_poly.pdbx_seq_one_letter_code
_entity_poly.pdbx_strand_id
1 'polypeptide(L)'
;ADVQLEDLNMQFMAVSGGWSYDEAIKDFGSLEGLADGEDLTKLKDLHSQMEAIEAQKAEWQEKLNEKLKAEQKKALAKKQLELEAQKAAIQQQLDDFEVKTYSGIWYNKDVTTADWESLNIAGKKQYYEGKFITETDPDLMKKYQDLYKQLEELDTEGKSYHDIQQQLKKIEQEISKVQADLKKVESSGIIEAVDDAYTQARKDAAMWAKSTKEADALLRDRCGEVWRSSPPIQKNAIYDYTQSYHKFNEPLRGIEYGSEKFLGVGNVGLDQIGVSYSGWQPGAMRKEINAMTDIIEKSVYQEDFWLQRGCRFKGMDKFFNVPMDKLQHASQAELEALLLGTTPTEYGFCSCGVAKGKGFSGDIILNIYAPSGTQMMYVEPFSAFGNGSGKSWDGLKPQSSFGQESEIILQQGTTFRVTKVEKT
;
A
#
# COMPACT_ATOMS: atom_id res chain seq x y z
N ALA A 1 17.64 -11.51 -32.56
CA ALA A 1 18.26 -10.21 -32.89
C ALA A 1 19.55 -9.99 -32.09
N ASP A 2 19.52 -10.01 -30.77
CA ASP A 2 20.71 -9.70 -29.95
C ASP A 2 21.87 -10.67 -30.19
N VAL A 3 21.62 -11.97 -30.24
CA VAL A 3 22.63 -12.99 -30.57
C VAL A 3 23.20 -12.80 -31.97
N GLN A 4 22.36 -12.38 -32.96
CA GLN A 4 22.81 -12.11 -34.33
C GLN A 4 23.66 -10.84 -34.42
N LEU A 5 23.29 -9.80 -33.67
CA LEU A 5 24.08 -8.56 -33.57
C LEU A 5 25.43 -8.82 -32.91
N GLU A 6 25.48 -9.63 -31.89
CA GLU A 6 26.72 -10.01 -31.20
C GLU A 6 27.64 -10.80 -32.13
N ASP A 7 27.09 -11.76 -32.90
CA ASP A 7 27.85 -12.54 -33.90
C ASP A 7 28.40 -11.64 -35.01
N LEU A 8 27.58 -10.74 -35.56
CA LEU A 8 28.03 -9.79 -36.61
C LEU A 8 29.07 -8.82 -36.06
N ASN A 9 28.95 -8.36 -34.80
CA ASN A 9 29.94 -7.51 -34.19
C ASN A 9 31.27 -8.24 -33.97
N MET A 10 31.25 -9.52 -33.58
CA MET A 10 32.46 -10.34 -33.51
C MET A 10 33.12 -10.53 -34.90
N GLN A 11 32.32 -10.76 -35.95
CA GLN A 11 32.85 -10.84 -37.31
C GLN A 11 33.43 -9.50 -37.79
N PHE A 12 32.77 -8.40 -37.46
CA PHE A 12 33.28 -7.06 -37.75
C PHE A 12 34.64 -6.81 -37.07
N MET A 13 34.73 -7.12 -35.75
CA MET A 13 35.98 -7.00 -35.01
C MET A 13 37.09 -7.90 -35.56
N ALA A 14 36.77 -9.08 -36.06
CA ALA A 14 37.75 -9.96 -36.68
C ALA A 14 38.33 -9.38 -37.97
N VAL A 15 37.51 -8.70 -38.77
CA VAL A 15 37.95 -8.06 -40.03
C VAL A 15 38.63 -6.73 -39.78
N SER A 16 38.18 -5.97 -38.78
CA SER A 16 38.72 -4.63 -38.42
C SER A 16 40.04 -4.68 -37.64
N GLY A 17 40.49 -5.87 -37.25
CA GLY A 17 41.69 -6.00 -36.42
C GLY A 17 41.42 -5.74 -34.93
N GLY A 18 40.21 -5.97 -34.46
CA GLY A 18 39.78 -5.86 -33.05
C GLY A 18 38.98 -4.62 -32.71
N TRP A 19 38.63 -3.80 -33.67
CA TRP A 19 37.83 -2.59 -33.48
C TRP A 19 36.34 -2.88 -33.67
N SER A 20 35.51 -2.42 -32.75
CA SER A 20 34.05 -2.30 -32.98
C SER A 20 33.77 -1.15 -33.94
N TYR A 21 32.56 -1.10 -34.54
CA TYR A 21 32.18 -0.03 -35.44
C TYR A 21 32.32 1.37 -34.81
N ASP A 22 31.82 1.57 -33.62
CA ASP A 22 31.87 2.85 -32.93
C ASP A 22 33.29 3.30 -32.59
N GLU A 23 34.16 2.36 -32.19
CA GLU A 23 35.56 2.63 -31.92
C GLU A 23 36.29 2.98 -33.24
N ALA A 24 36.01 2.23 -34.32
CA ALA A 24 36.60 2.49 -35.62
C ALA A 24 36.24 3.89 -36.15
N ILE A 25 34.97 4.27 -36.07
CA ILE A 25 34.52 5.61 -36.48
C ILE A 25 35.12 6.71 -35.59
N LYS A 26 35.21 6.47 -34.31
CA LYS A 26 35.79 7.43 -33.35
C LYS A 26 37.28 7.68 -33.64
N ASP A 27 38.05 6.63 -33.88
CA ASP A 27 39.49 6.72 -33.96
C ASP A 27 39.99 7.01 -35.39
N PHE A 28 39.30 6.54 -36.42
CA PHE A 28 39.67 6.66 -37.85
C PHE A 28 38.77 7.62 -38.64
N GLY A 29 37.66 8.09 -38.06
CA GLY A 29 36.73 9.01 -38.69
C GLY A 29 35.78 8.36 -39.69
N SER A 30 36.17 7.25 -40.32
CA SER A 30 35.34 6.45 -41.24
C SER A 30 35.92 5.04 -41.43
N LEU A 31 35.19 4.13 -42.05
CA LEU A 31 35.67 2.79 -42.37
C LEU A 31 36.78 2.83 -43.45
N GLU A 32 36.77 3.82 -44.33
CA GLU A 32 37.83 4.07 -45.33
C GLU A 32 39.14 4.51 -44.65
N GLY A 33 39.08 5.09 -43.46
CA GLY A 33 40.27 5.39 -42.65
C GLY A 33 40.87 4.17 -41.98
N LEU A 34 40.04 3.13 -41.73
CA LEU A 34 40.45 1.90 -41.05
C LEU A 34 40.97 0.82 -42.02
N ALA A 35 40.32 0.65 -43.18
CA ALA A 35 40.63 -0.45 -44.13
C ALA A 35 40.41 -0.03 -45.58
N ASP A 36 40.96 -0.84 -46.51
CA ASP A 36 40.77 -0.69 -47.95
C ASP A 36 40.42 -2.03 -48.63
N GLY A 37 40.16 -1.98 -49.94
CA GLY A 37 39.94 -3.16 -50.78
C GLY A 37 38.81 -4.08 -50.31
N GLU A 38 39.10 -5.38 -50.23
CA GLU A 38 38.12 -6.39 -49.86
C GLU A 38 37.68 -6.28 -48.38
N ASP A 39 38.57 -5.87 -47.50
CA ASP A 39 38.24 -5.75 -46.07
C ASP A 39 37.29 -4.57 -45.82
N LEU A 40 37.49 -3.44 -46.49
CA LEU A 40 36.55 -2.33 -46.48
C LEU A 40 35.15 -2.74 -46.95
N THR A 41 35.10 -3.54 -48.03
CA THR A 41 33.83 -4.04 -48.57
C THR A 41 33.10 -4.94 -47.58
N LYS A 42 33.83 -5.85 -46.91
CA LYS A 42 33.28 -6.73 -45.86
C LYS A 42 32.80 -5.94 -44.66
N LEU A 43 33.59 -4.97 -44.20
CA LEU A 43 33.19 -4.12 -43.05
C LEU A 43 31.91 -3.33 -43.31
N LYS A 44 31.75 -2.78 -44.52
CA LYS A 44 30.53 -2.08 -44.95
C LYS A 44 29.34 -3.02 -45.05
N ASP A 45 29.51 -4.23 -45.55
CA ASP A 45 28.43 -5.23 -45.65
C ASP A 45 27.99 -5.70 -44.22
N LEU A 46 28.95 -6.00 -43.35
CA LEU A 46 28.65 -6.37 -41.96
C LEU A 46 27.93 -5.25 -41.20
N HIS A 47 28.39 -4.00 -41.37
CA HIS A 47 27.71 -2.86 -40.76
C HIS A 47 26.28 -2.68 -41.26
N SER A 48 26.07 -2.80 -42.60
CA SER A 48 24.72 -2.73 -43.20
C SER A 48 23.80 -3.84 -42.67
N GLN A 49 24.33 -5.04 -42.42
CA GLN A 49 23.55 -6.14 -41.84
C GLN A 49 23.19 -5.84 -40.38
N MET A 50 24.11 -5.25 -39.60
CA MET A 50 23.84 -4.83 -38.21
C MET A 50 22.74 -3.76 -38.16
N GLU A 51 22.84 -2.71 -38.99
CA GLU A 51 21.80 -1.67 -39.10
C GLU A 51 20.42 -2.24 -39.47
N ALA A 52 20.37 -3.20 -40.40
CA ALA A 52 19.13 -3.85 -40.81
C ALA A 52 18.49 -4.65 -39.67
N ILE A 53 19.29 -5.34 -38.83
CA ILE A 53 18.80 -6.07 -37.66
C ILE A 53 18.35 -5.11 -36.54
N GLU A 54 19.07 -4.02 -36.33
CA GLU A 54 18.67 -2.98 -35.37
C GLU A 54 17.35 -2.31 -35.76
N ALA A 55 17.17 -2.01 -37.05
CA ALA A 55 15.91 -1.48 -37.57
C ALA A 55 14.74 -2.47 -37.37
N GLN A 56 14.96 -3.77 -37.65
CA GLN A 56 13.96 -4.81 -37.38
C GLN A 56 13.65 -4.92 -35.88
N LYS A 57 14.69 -4.85 -35.04
CA LYS A 57 14.50 -4.87 -33.56
C LYS A 57 13.66 -3.69 -33.09
N ALA A 58 13.92 -2.50 -33.60
CA ALA A 58 13.13 -1.30 -33.28
C ALA A 58 11.67 -1.44 -33.71
N GLU A 59 11.40 -1.95 -34.95
CA GLU A 59 10.03 -2.21 -35.39
C GLU A 59 9.29 -3.24 -34.56
N TRP A 60 9.94 -4.33 -34.18
CA TRP A 60 9.35 -5.32 -33.28
C TRP A 60 9.09 -4.76 -31.90
N GLN A 61 10.00 -3.92 -31.36
CA GLN A 61 9.82 -3.27 -30.07
C GLN A 61 8.63 -2.32 -30.09
N GLU A 62 8.45 -1.55 -31.17
CA GLU A 62 7.29 -0.67 -31.34
C GLU A 62 5.97 -1.46 -31.35
N LYS A 63 5.90 -2.54 -32.14
CA LYS A 63 4.72 -3.42 -32.18
C LYS A 63 4.40 -4.06 -30.83
N LEU A 64 5.43 -4.50 -30.11
CA LEU A 64 5.28 -5.03 -28.76
C LEU A 64 4.73 -3.97 -27.80
N ASN A 65 5.26 -2.77 -27.89
CA ASN A 65 4.85 -1.64 -27.08
C ASN A 65 3.37 -1.27 -27.33
N GLU A 66 2.94 -1.23 -28.58
CA GLU A 66 1.53 -0.97 -28.91
C GLU A 66 0.60 -2.05 -28.37
N LYS A 67 1.00 -3.33 -28.46
CA LYS A 67 0.23 -4.44 -27.91
C LYS A 67 0.12 -4.35 -26.40
N LEU A 68 1.22 -4.08 -25.69
CA LEU A 68 1.23 -3.89 -24.23
C LEU A 68 0.35 -2.72 -23.80
N LYS A 69 0.39 -1.61 -24.55
CA LYS A 69 -0.48 -0.45 -24.32
C LYS A 69 -1.95 -0.81 -24.43
N ALA A 70 -2.32 -1.57 -25.48
CA ALA A 70 -3.70 -2.01 -25.66
C ALA A 70 -4.18 -2.94 -24.53
N GLU A 71 -3.33 -3.86 -24.07
CA GLU A 71 -3.63 -4.75 -22.96
C GLU A 71 -3.76 -4.00 -21.63
N GLN A 72 -2.87 -3.03 -21.35
CA GLN A 72 -2.95 -2.18 -20.17
C GLN A 72 -4.22 -1.32 -20.15
N LYS A 73 -4.56 -0.72 -21.29
CA LYS A 73 -5.80 0.06 -21.43
C LYS A 73 -7.04 -0.80 -21.15
N LYS A 74 -7.07 -2.03 -21.67
CA LYS A 74 -8.17 -2.97 -21.44
C LYS A 74 -8.28 -3.37 -19.96
N ALA A 75 -7.15 -3.63 -19.30
CA ALA A 75 -7.12 -3.99 -17.89
C ALA A 75 -7.58 -2.83 -16.99
N LEU A 76 -7.11 -1.60 -17.26
CA LEU A 76 -7.52 -0.41 -16.52
C LEU A 76 -9.01 -0.09 -16.71
N ALA A 77 -9.52 -0.22 -17.94
CA ALA A 77 -10.95 -0.02 -18.22
C ALA A 77 -11.83 -1.03 -17.49
N LYS A 78 -11.40 -2.30 -17.43
CA LYS A 78 -12.09 -3.33 -16.64
C LYS A 78 -12.09 -2.99 -15.16
N LYS A 79 -10.95 -2.59 -14.60
CA LYS A 79 -10.84 -2.19 -13.20
C LYS A 79 -11.72 -0.98 -12.87
N GLN A 80 -11.78 0.01 -13.76
CA GLN A 80 -12.67 1.15 -13.59
C GLN A 80 -14.13 0.72 -13.49
N LEU A 81 -14.59 -0.16 -14.38
CA LEU A 81 -15.97 -0.66 -14.38
C LEU A 81 -16.30 -1.41 -13.07
N GLU A 82 -15.37 -2.23 -12.56
CA GLU A 82 -15.52 -2.95 -11.30
C GLU A 82 -15.62 -1.98 -10.12
N LEU A 83 -14.81 -0.95 -10.07
CA LEU A 83 -14.83 0.07 -9.01
C LEU A 83 -16.11 0.93 -9.07
N GLU A 84 -16.59 1.28 -10.26
CA GLU A 84 -17.84 2.01 -10.43
C GLU A 84 -19.06 1.18 -9.96
N ALA A 85 -19.05 -0.14 -10.22
CA ALA A 85 -20.07 -1.04 -9.69
C ALA A 85 -20.02 -1.14 -8.15
N GLN A 86 -18.82 -1.21 -7.56
CA GLN A 86 -18.66 -1.20 -6.11
C GLN A 86 -19.12 0.15 -5.51
N LYS A 87 -18.77 1.26 -6.15
CA LYS A 87 -19.23 2.60 -5.74
C LYS A 87 -20.76 2.67 -5.71
N ALA A 88 -21.43 2.19 -6.76
CA ALA A 88 -22.88 2.18 -6.84
C ALA A 88 -23.50 1.33 -5.72
N ALA A 89 -22.95 0.15 -5.42
CA ALA A 89 -23.42 -0.71 -4.35
C ALA A 89 -23.25 -0.07 -2.95
N ILE A 90 -22.16 0.63 -2.71
CA ILE A 90 -21.91 1.34 -1.45
C ILE A 90 -22.81 2.57 -1.34
N GLN A 91 -23.03 3.31 -2.43
CA GLN A 91 -23.96 4.43 -2.44
C GLN A 91 -25.38 3.96 -2.11
N GLN A 92 -25.83 2.83 -2.66
CA GLN A 92 -27.13 2.26 -2.31
C GLN A 92 -27.22 1.89 -0.83
N GLN A 93 -26.14 1.37 -0.22
CA GLN A 93 -26.13 1.10 1.23
C GLN A 93 -26.26 2.39 2.05
N LEU A 94 -25.64 3.48 1.62
CA LEU A 94 -25.80 4.79 2.27
C LEU A 94 -27.22 5.31 2.15
N ASP A 95 -27.82 5.23 0.96
CA ASP A 95 -29.18 5.67 0.71
C ASP A 95 -30.19 4.86 1.55
N ASP A 96 -30.02 3.55 1.62
CA ASP A 96 -30.83 2.66 2.46
C ASP A 96 -30.66 2.99 3.95
N PHE A 97 -29.44 3.34 4.38
CA PHE A 97 -29.16 3.71 5.75
C PHE A 97 -29.82 5.05 6.13
N GLU A 98 -29.73 6.06 5.28
CA GLU A 98 -30.38 7.36 5.49
C GLU A 98 -31.89 7.20 5.66
N VAL A 99 -32.55 6.43 4.80
CA VAL A 99 -33.98 6.16 4.90
C VAL A 99 -34.37 5.50 6.23
N LYS A 100 -33.59 4.52 6.71
CA LYS A 100 -33.84 3.85 8.00
C LYS A 100 -33.62 4.77 9.18
N THR A 101 -32.64 5.65 9.12
CA THR A 101 -32.26 6.55 10.22
C THR A 101 -33.30 7.67 10.41
N TYR A 102 -33.89 8.17 9.34
CA TYR A 102 -34.88 9.24 9.40
C TYR A 102 -36.32 8.74 9.72
N SER A 103 -36.68 7.52 9.39
CA SER A 103 -38.04 7.02 9.55
C SER A 103 -38.45 6.56 10.95
N GLY A 104 -37.52 6.50 11.91
CA GLY A 104 -37.72 5.87 13.24
C GLY A 104 -37.68 6.79 14.46
N ILE A 105 -37.39 8.07 14.31
CA ILE A 105 -37.21 8.98 15.47
C ILE A 105 -38.52 9.68 15.84
N TRP A 106 -38.98 9.41 17.06
CA TRP A 106 -40.19 10.02 17.60
C TRP A 106 -39.92 11.37 18.27
N TYR A 107 -40.81 12.35 17.98
CA TYR A 107 -40.72 13.68 18.56
C TYR A 107 -41.13 13.72 20.02
N ASN A 108 -40.43 14.50 20.83
CA ASN A 108 -40.94 14.99 22.07
C ASN A 108 -41.69 16.32 21.82
N LYS A 109 -42.87 16.49 22.39
CA LYS A 109 -43.74 17.69 22.21
C LYS A 109 -43.12 19.01 22.72
N ASP A 110 -42.06 18.93 23.51
CA ASP A 110 -41.40 20.08 24.13
C ASP A 110 -40.29 20.72 23.28
N VAL A 111 -39.98 20.13 22.13
CA VAL A 111 -38.95 20.63 21.20
C VAL A 111 -39.61 20.84 19.85
N THR A 112 -39.37 21.97 19.20
CA THR A 112 -39.90 22.19 17.86
C THR A 112 -39.30 21.21 16.86
N THR A 113 -40.03 20.85 15.84
CA THR A 113 -39.55 19.94 14.78
C THR A 113 -38.24 20.42 14.18
N ALA A 114 -38.09 21.71 13.93
CA ALA A 114 -36.89 22.29 13.38
C ALA A 114 -35.68 22.18 14.34
N ASP A 115 -35.89 22.40 15.63
CA ASP A 115 -34.83 22.27 16.63
C ASP A 115 -34.39 20.81 16.76
N TRP A 116 -35.36 19.88 16.78
CA TRP A 116 -35.06 18.45 16.85
C TRP A 116 -34.31 17.93 15.61
N GLU A 117 -34.73 18.35 14.44
CA GLU A 117 -34.07 17.98 13.17
C GLU A 117 -32.66 18.56 13.08
N SER A 118 -32.38 19.72 13.68
CA SER A 118 -31.05 20.33 13.73
C SER A 118 -30.08 19.61 14.65
N LEU A 119 -30.57 18.80 15.60
CA LEU A 119 -29.71 18.04 16.54
C LEU A 119 -29.11 16.82 15.85
N ASN A 120 -27.80 16.66 16.01
CA ASN A 120 -27.14 15.40 15.70
C ASN A 120 -27.50 14.31 16.74
N ILE A 121 -27.12 13.05 16.50
CA ILE A 121 -27.41 11.93 17.41
C ILE A 121 -26.90 12.20 18.82
N ALA A 122 -25.70 12.79 18.97
CA ALA A 122 -25.15 13.14 20.28
C ALA A 122 -26.02 14.15 21.02
N GLY A 123 -26.50 15.20 20.34
CA GLY A 123 -27.43 16.18 20.90
C GLY A 123 -28.78 15.58 21.31
N LYS A 124 -29.31 14.66 20.52
CA LYS A 124 -30.54 13.91 20.83
C LYS A 124 -30.36 12.99 22.03
N LYS A 125 -29.23 12.30 22.14
CA LYS A 125 -28.88 11.50 23.33
C LYS A 125 -28.80 12.35 24.57
N GLN A 126 -28.08 13.49 24.51
CA GLN A 126 -27.93 14.41 25.63
C GLN A 126 -29.30 14.96 26.11
N TYR A 127 -30.21 15.25 25.19
CA TYR A 127 -31.57 15.66 25.52
C TYR A 127 -32.32 14.61 26.32
N TYR A 128 -32.36 13.34 25.89
CA TYR A 128 -33.04 12.28 26.61
C TYR A 128 -32.34 11.92 27.93
N GLU A 129 -31.03 11.98 27.98
CA GLU A 129 -30.24 11.79 29.19
C GLU A 129 -30.64 12.83 30.25
N GLY A 130 -30.71 14.09 29.89
CA GLY A 130 -31.19 15.15 30.77
C GLY A 130 -32.63 14.90 31.23
N LYS A 131 -33.50 14.41 30.37
CA LYS A 131 -34.90 14.11 30.69
C LYS A 131 -35.05 12.95 31.69
N PHE A 132 -34.40 11.79 31.47
CA PHE A 132 -34.58 10.67 32.40
C PHE A 132 -33.84 10.85 33.74
N ILE A 133 -32.79 11.69 33.79
CA ILE A 133 -32.10 12.03 35.03
C ILE A 133 -32.97 12.96 35.92
N THR A 134 -33.76 13.84 35.32
CA THR A 134 -34.57 14.81 36.01
C THR A 134 -36.03 14.40 36.24
N GLU A 135 -36.47 13.33 35.61
CA GLU A 135 -37.85 12.84 35.66
C GLU A 135 -38.12 12.11 36.97
N THR A 136 -39.26 12.40 37.58
CA THR A 136 -39.72 11.76 38.83
C THR A 136 -40.79 10.72 38.61
N ASP A 137 -41.46 10.73 37.48
CA ASP A 137 -42.46 9.71 37.08
C ASP A 137 -41.74 8.47 36.53
N PRO A 138 -41.91 7.29 37.18
CA PRO A 138 -41.19 6.08 36.77
C PRO A 138 -41.52 5.63 35.35
N ASP A 139 -42.72 5.84 34.86
CA ASP A 139 -43.13 5.41 33.52
C ASP A 139 -42.56 6.34 32.44
N LEU A 140 -42.52 7.64 32.71
CA LEU A 140 -41.87 8.62 31.82
C LEU A 140 -40.34 8.45 31.82
N MET A 141 -39.75 8.23 33.00
CA MET A 141 -38.33 7.96 33.12
C MET A 141 -37.91 6.75 32.29
N LYS A 142 -38.67 5.65 32.39
CA LYS A 142 -38.42 4.44 31.58
C LYS A 142 -38.55 4.72 30.11
N LYS A 143 -39.55 5.48 29.70
CA LYS A 143 -39.75 5.87 28.29
C LYS A 143 -38.58 6.66 27.73
N TYR A 144 -38.02 7.62 28.51
CA TYR A 144 -36.86 8.38 28.11
C TYR A 144 -35.60 7.52 28.06
N GLN A 145 -35.45 6.56 28.97
CA GLN A 145 -34.34 5.59 28.94
C GLN A 145 -34.42 4.68 27.70
N ASP A 146 -35.62 4.22 27.35
CA ASP A 146 -35.82 3.39 26.15
C ASP A 146 -35.50 4.18 24.87
N LEU A 147 -35.90 5.45 24.80
CA LEU A 147 -35.57 6.34 23.68
C LEU A 147 -34.06 6.65 23.60
N TYR A 148 -33.40 6.82 24.75
CA TYR A 148 -31.94 6.96 24.80
C TYR A 148 -31.23 5.72 24.27
N LYS A 149 -31.68 4.51 24.66
CA LYS A 149 -31.12 3.26 24.17
C LYS A 149 -31.29 3.09 22.66
N GLN A 150 -32.47 3.45 22.11
CA GLN A 150 -32.69 3.45 20.66
C GLN A 150 -31.69 4.38 19.95
N LEU A 151 -31.39 5.54 20.52
CA LEU A 151 -30.36 6.44 19.97
C LEU A 151 -28.94 5.89 20.16
N GLU A 152 -28.66 5.09 21.19
CA GLU A 152 -27.38 4.38 21.33
C GLU A 152 -27.20 3.32 20.23
N GLU A 153 -28.26 2.59 19.90
CA GLU A 153 -28.27 1.65 18.79
C GLU A 153 -28.04 2.38 17.45
N LEU A 154 -28.74 3.50 17.25
CA LEU A 154 -28.53 4.37 16.08
C LEU A 154 -27.11 5.01 16.04
N ASP A 155 -26.52 5.33 17.19
CA ASP A 155 -25.15 5.84 17.25
C ASP A 155 -24.13 4.77 16.85
N THR A 156 -24.44 3.51 17.10
CA THR A 156 -23.67 2.37 16.60
C THR A 156 -23.84 2.21 15.08
N GLU A 157 -25.08 2.38 14.58
CA GLU A 157 -25.36 2.45 13.15
C GLU A 157 -24.74 3.71 12.50
N GLY A 158 -24.67 4.83 13.22
CA GLY A 158 -24.00 6.06 12.77
C GLY A 158 -22.49 5.88 12.56
N LYS A 159 -21.84 5.01 13.32
CA LYS A 159 -20.46 4.60 13.07
C LYS A 159 -20.36 3.74 11.81
N SER A 160 -21.30 2.87 11.58
CA SER A 160 -21.39 2.10 10.33
C SER A 160 -21.63 3.01 9.13
N TYR A 161 -22.42 4.06 9.25
CA TYR A 161 -22.62 5.07 8.22
C TYR A 161 -21.33 5.81 7.89
N HIS A 162 -20.59 6.24 8.92
CA HIS A 162 -19.29 6.86 8.75
C HIS A 162 -18.29 5.92 8.06
N ASP A 163 -18.25 4.65 8.47
CA ASP A 163 -17.39 3.63 7.86
C ASP A 163 -17.73 3.43 6.37
N ILE A 164 -19.01 3.40 6.01
CA ILE A 164 -19.49 3.30 4.62
C ILE A 164 -19.08 4.56 3.83
N GLN A 165 -19.23 5.75 4.40
CA GLN A 165 -18.75 6.99 3.78
C GLN A 165 -17.24 6.98 3.53
N GLN A 166 -16.44 6.47 4.47
CA GLN A 166 -15.00 6.31 4.29
C GLN A 166 -14.65 5.32 3.19
N GLN A 167 -15.40 4.22 3.08
CA GLN A 167 -15.24 3.26 1.98
C GLN A 167 -15.57 3.90 0.63
N LEU A 168 -16.65 4.67 0.54
CA LEU A 168 -17.02 5.40 -0.66
C LEU A 168 -15.90 6.34 -1.11
N LYS A 169 -15.37 7.14 -0.17
CA LYS A 169 -14.26 8.06 -0.43
C LYS A 169 -13.00 7.35 -0.93
N LYS A 170 -12.68 6.18 -0.37
CA LYS A 170 -11.54 5.36 -0.83
C LYS A 170 -11.74 4.88 -2.27
N ILE A 171 -12.91 4.38 -2.61
CA ILE A 171 -13.23 3.92 -3.97
C ILE A 171 -13.20 5.08 -4.96
N GLU A 172 -13.69 6.26 -4.60
CA GLU A 172 -13.60 7.47 -5.44
C GLU A 172 -12.15 7.89 -5.71
N GLN A 173 -11.28 7.77 -4.72
CA GLN A 173 -9.84 8.01 -4.90
C GLN A 173 -9.21 6.98 -5.84
N GLU A 174 -9.58 5.71 -5.72
CA GLU A 174 -9.09 4.65 -6.62
C GLU A 174 -9.61 4.84 -8.06
N ILE A 175 -10.86 5.20 -8.25
CA ILE A 175 -11.42 5.54 -9.57
C ILE A 175 -10.64 6.70 -10.19
N SER A 176 -10.40 7.77 -9.43
CA SER A 176 -9.63 8.93 -9.89
C SER A 176 -8.20 8.55 -10.31
N LYS A 177 -7.57 7.65 -9.57
CA LYS A 177 -6.24 7.13 -9.89
C LYS A 177 -6.26 6.31 -11.18
N VAL A 178 -7.22 5.39 -11.33
CA VAL A 178 -7.36 4.59 -12.56
C VAL A 178 -7.63 5.48 -13.78
N GLN A 179 -8.46 6.53 -13.65
CA GLN A 179 -8.71 7.50 -14.71
C GLN A 179 -7.45 8.30 -15.09
N ALA A 180 -6.63 8.67 -14.09
CA ALA A 180 -5.35 9.34 -14.34
C ALA A 180 -4.37 8.41 -15.09
N ASP A 181 -4.32 7.13 -14.71
CA ASP A 181 -3.49 6.13 -15.36
C ASP A 181 -3.97 5.83 -16.79
N LEU A 182 -5.28 5.78 -17.03
CA LEU A 182 -5.84 5.69 -18.38
C LEU A 182 -5.41 6.86 -19.27
N LYS A 183 -5.49 8.09 -18.75
CA LYS A 183 -5.02 9.29 -19.49
C LYS A 183 -3.52 9.22 -19.79
N LYS A 184 -2.70 8.70 -18.87
CA LYS A 184 -1.27 8.49 -19.12
C LYS A 184 -1.04 7.48 -20.23
N VAL A 185 -1.74 6.34 -20.23
CA VAL A 185 -1.63 5.33 -21.31
C VAL A 185 -2.04 5.91 -22.65
N GLU A 186 -3.03 6.80 -22.68
CA GLU A 186 -3.49 7.46 -23.90
C GLU A 186 -2.52 8.52 -24.43
N SER A 187 -1.90 9.29 -23.55
CA SER A 187 -1.08 10.46 -23.92
C SER A 187 0.40 10.14 -24.14
N SER A 188 0.97 9.19 -23.43
CA SER A 188 2.42 8.95 -23.43
C SER A 188 2.87 7.63 -24.08
N GLY A 189 1.89 6.82 -24.56
CA GLY A 189 2.25 5.49 -25.07
C GLY A 189 2.55 4.59 -23.94
N ILE A 190 3.29 4.04 -23.36
CA ILE A 190 3.43 3.03 -22.31
C ILE A 190 3.49 3.72 -20.96
N ILE A 191 2.76 3.17 -19.97
CA ILE A 191 3.19 3.34 -18.58
C ILE A 191 4.47 2.51 -18.49
N GLU A 192 5.61 3.14 -18.67
CA GLU A 192 6.89 2.46 -18.53
C GLU A 192 6.94 1.85 -17.13
N ALA A 193 7.31 0.57 -17.05
CA ALA A 193 7.74 -0.04 -15.80
C ALA A 193 9.05 0.62 -15.29
N VAL A 194 9.61 1.51 -16.06
CA VAL A 194 10.80 2.31 -15.76
C VAL A 194 10.32 3.62 -15.14
N ASP A 195 10.83 3.92 -13.96
CA ASP A 195 10.65 5.22 -13.34
C ASP A 195 11.18 6.30 -14.27
N ASP A 196 10.43 7.39 -14.41
CA ASP A 196 10.95 8.57 -15.10
C ASP A 196 12.22 9.09 -14.39
N ALA A 197 12.99 9.90 -15.07
CA ALA A 197 14.25 10.45 -14.55
C ALA A 197 14.04 11.21 -13.21
N TYR A 198 12.87 11.82 -13.03
CA TYR A 198 12.51 12.51 -11.80
C TYR A 198 12.28 11.54 -10.63
N THR A 199 11.51 10.48 -10.86
CA THR A 199 11.26 9.43 -9.86
C THR A 199 12.55 8.70 -9.51
N GLN A 200 13.41 8.41 -10.49
CA GLN A 200 14.70 7.77 -10.24
C GLN A 200 15.62 8.68 -9.41
N ALA A 201 15.70 9.96 -9.72
CA ALA A 201 16.48 10.92 -8.93
C ALA A 201 15.97 11.02 -7.47
N ARG A 202 14.65 10.98 -7.26
CA ARG A 202 14.08 10.93 -5.91
C ARG A 202 14.44 9.63 -5.18
N LYS A 203 14.39 8.48 -5.85
CA LYS A 203 14.79 7.19 -5.29
C LYS A 203 16.27 7.17 -4.90
N ASP A 204 17.13 7.76 -5.72
CA ASP A 204 18.58 7.86 -5.45
C ASP A 204 18.85 8.77 -4.24
N ALA A 205 18.06 9.81 -4.05
CA ALA A 205 18.14 10.74 -2.93
C ALA A 205 17.36 10.27 -1.68
N ALA A 206 16.53 9.24 -1.78
CA ALA A 206 15.67 8.77 -0.70
C ALA A 206 16.51 8.28 0.50
N MET A 207 15.99 8.57 1.69
CA MET A 207 16.64 8.26 2.94
C MET A 207 16.65 6.76 3.21
N TRP A 208 17.83 6.21 3.44
CA TRP A 208 18.02 4.85 3.91
C TRP A 208 18.95 4.84 5.10
N ALA A 209 18.42 4.73 6.30
CA ALA A 209 19.24 4.72 7.50
C ALA A 209 20.23 3.55 7.49
N LYS A 210 21.46 3.80 7.88
CA LYS A 210 22.54 2.79 7.92
C LYS A 210 22.49 1.93 9.19
N SER A 211 21.79 2.40 10.22
CA SER A 211 21.67 1.74 11.52
C SER A 211 20.42 2.18 12.27
N THR A 212 20.01 1.42 13.29
CA THR A 212 18.93 1.80 14.19
C THR A 212 19.20 3.14 14.89
N LYS A 213 20.45 3.41 15.25
CA LYS A 213 20.83 4.68 15.86
C LYS A 213 20.59 5.88 14.93
N GLU A 214 20.88 5.73 13.64
CA GLU A 214 20.62 6.77 12.65
C GLU A 214 19.12 6.93 12.42
N ALA A 215 18.37 5.81 12.30
CA ALA A 215 16.91 5.84 12.19
C ALA A 215 16.28 6.56 13.40
N ASP A 216 16.70 6.25 14.62
CA ASP A 216 16.25 6.93 15.82
C ASP A 216 16.56 8.44 15.79
N ALA A 217 17.74 8.82 15.37
CA ALA A 217 18.13 10.24 15.30
C ALA A 217 17.27 11.04 14.32
N LEU A 218 16.79 10.38 13.26
CA LEU A 218 15.97 11.01 12.22
C LEU A 218 14.47 11.04 12.54
N LEU A 219 13.97 9.99 13.22
CA LEU A 219 12.53 9.72 13.28
C LEU A 219 11.93 9.77 14.70
N ARG A 220 12.75 9.62 15.74
CA ARG A 220 12.27 9.49 17.12
C ARG A 220 11.45 10.69 17.60
N ASP A 221 11.90 11.90 17.32
CA ASP A 221 11.19 13.10 17.79
C ASP A 221 9.83 13.24 17.11
N ARG A 222 9.77 13.00 15.80
CA ARG A 222 8.54 13.09 14.99
C ARG A 222 7.50 12.05 15.43
N CYS A 223 7.91 10.78 15.52
CA CYS A 223 6.99 9.74 16.01
C CYS A 223 6.62 9.98 17.48
N GLY A 224 7.51 10.55 18.27
CA GLY A 224 7.27 10.95 19.64
C GLY A 224 6.19 12.02 19.81
N GLU A 225 6.12 12.98 18.91
CA GLU A 225 5.04 13.99 18.87
C GLU A 225 3.67 13.35 18.63
N VAL A 226 3.59 12.49 17.60
CA VAL A 226 2.37 11.74 17.30
C VAL A 226 1.98 10.85 18.48
N TRP A 227 2.95 10.14 19.07
CA TRP A 227 2.72 9.28 20.21
C TRP A 227 2.19 10.05 21.42
N ARG A 228 2.81 11.15 21.81
CA ARG A 228 2.39 11.96 22.98
C ARG A 228 0.99 12.51 22.84
N SER A 229 0.62 12.96 21.62
CA SER A 229 -0.71 13.52 21.33
C SER A 229 -1.80 12.46 21.14
N SER A 230 -1.45 11.18 21.06
CA SER A 230 -2.41 10.11 20.78
C SER A 230 -3.04 9.57 22.05
N PRO A 231 -4.34 9.21 22.04
CA PRO A 231 -5.04 8.62 23.17
C PRO A 231 -4.52 7.21 23.50
N PRO A 232 -4.75 6.73 24.75
CA PRO A 232 -4.27 5.42 25.20
C PRO A 232 -4.61 4.25 24.29
N ILE A 233 -5.81 4.22 23.71
CA ILE A 233 -6.24 3.13 22.82
C ILE A 233 -5.35 3.02 21.57
N GLN A 234 -4.91 4.14 21.00
CA GLN A 234 -4.02 4.15 19.82
C GLN A 234 -2.61 3.67 20.18
N LYS A 235 -2.13 4.05 21.37
CA LYS A 235 -0.82 3.60 21.88
C LYS A 235 -0.82 2.09 22.16
N ASN A 236 -1.88 1.59 22.78
CA ASN A 236 -2.03 0.16 23.04
C ASN A 236 -2.11 -0.63 21.73
N ALA A 237 -2.85 -0.15 20.72
CA ALA A 237 -2.97 -0.83 19.45
C ALA A 237 -1.61 -1.01 18.74
N ILE A 238 -0.74 0.00 18.74
CA ILE A 238 0.64 -0.12 18.23
C ILE A 238 1.42 -1.18 19.01
N TYR A 239 1.38 -1.12 20.34
CA TYR A 239 2.10 -2.07 21.18
C TYR A 239 1.61 -3.51 20.97
N ASP A 240 0.30 -3.71 20.96
CA ASP A 240 -0.32 -5.03 20.77
C ASP A 240 -0.07 -5.60 19.37
N TYR A 241 -0.06 -4.75 18.34
CA TYR A 241 0.33 -5.14 16.99
C TYR A 241 1.77 -5.65 16.95
N THR A 242 2.71 -4.92 17.54
CA THR A 242 4.12 -5.34 17.54
C THR A 242 4.36 -6.62 18.34
N GLN A 243 3.49 -6.95 19.29
CA GLN A 243 3.53 -8.25 19.97
C GLN A 243 2.94 -9.38 19.14
N SER A 244 1.87 -9.12 18.37
CA SER A 244 1.13 -10.16 17.66
C SER A 244 0.37 -9.59 16.46
N TYR A 245 1.09 -9.26 15.41
CA TYR A 245 0.52 -8.72 14.16
C TYR A 245 -0.51 -9.64 13.50
N HIS A 246 -0.48 -10.94 13.76
CA HIS A 246 -1.42 -11.91 13.20
C HIS A 246 -2.88 -11.56 13.49
N LYS A 247 -3.17 -11.11 14.70
CA LYS A 247 -4.53 -10.72 15.12
C LYS A 247 -5.12 -9.59 14.28
N PHE A 248 -4.26 -8.68 13.82
CA PHE A 248 -4.64 -7.54 12.98
C PHE A 248 -4.67 -7.93 11.51
N ASN A 249 -3.60 -8.55 11.04
CA ASN A 249 -3.36 -8.72 9.62
C ASN A 249 -4.09 -9.90 9.00
N GLU A 250 -4.28 -11.00 9.73
CA GLU A 250 -5.04 -12.16 9.20
C GLU A 250 -6.47 -11.76 8.80
N PRO A 251 -7.27 -11.15 9.70
CA PRO A 251 -8.61 -10.71 9.33
C PRO A 251 -8.64 -9.68 8.20
N LEU A 252 -7.70 -8.72 8.20
CA LEU A 252 -7.61 -7.72 7.14
C LEU A 252 -7.28 -8.34 5.78
N ARG A 253 -6.48 -9.40 5.76
CA ARG A 253 -6.16 -10.19 4.56
C ARG A 253 -7.24 -11.19 4.17
N GLY A 254 -8.36 -11.25 4.89
CA GLY A 254 -9.43 -12.19 4.64
C GLY A 254 -9.16 -13.61 5.14
N ILE A 255 -8.25 -13.78 6.10
CA ILE A 255 -7.93 -15.05 6.73
C ILE A 255 -8.70 -15.15 8.05
N GLU A 256 -9.36 -16.28 8.27
CA GLU A 256 -10.04 -16.56 9.52
C GLU A 256 -9.01 -16.68 10.66
N TYR A 257 -9.14 -15.83 11.66
CA TYR A 257 -8.18 -15.78 12.77
C TYR A 257 -8.03 -17.12 13.46
N GLY A 258 -6.79 -17.58 13.55
CA GLY A 258 -6.43 -18.85 14.21
C GLY A 258 -6.70 -20.13 13.40
N SER A 259 -7.17 -20.04 12.15
CA SER A 259 -7.46 -21.23 11.32
C SER A 259 -6.70 -21.31 10.00
N GLU A 260 -6.01 -20.25 9.61
CA GLU A 260 -5.36 -20.10 8.28
C GLU A 260 -6.33 -20.19 7.08
N LYS A 261 -7.63 -20.31 7.29
CA LYS A 261 -8.62 -20.43 6.23
C LYS A 261 -8.86 -19.10 5.56
N PHE A 262 -8.66 -19.04 4.25
CA PHE A 262 -8.98 -17.85 3.46
C PHE A 262 -10.47 -17.80 3.16
N LEU A 263 -11.13 -16.74 3.63
CA LEU A 263 -12.55 -16.47 3.43
C LEU A 263 -12.80 -15.37 2.37
N GLY A 264 -11.73 -14.73 1.92
CA GLY A 264 -11.78 -13.58 1.04
C GLY A 264 -11.68 -12.25 1.81
N VAL A 265 -11.00 -11.29 1.21
CA VAL A 265 -10.83 -9.96 1.80
C VAL A 265 -12.20 -9.32 2.02
N GLY A 266 -12.43 -8.78 3.21
CA GLY A 266 -13.71 -8.19 3.62
C GLY A 266 -14.78 -9.18 4.09
N ASN A 267 -14.53 -10.50 3.99
CA ASN A 267 -15.50 -11.54 4.39
C ASN A 267 -15.29 -12.07 5.82
N VAL A 268 -14.27 -11.57 6.51
CA VAL A 268 -14.04 -11.92 7.91
C VAL A 268 -14.82 -10.98 8.82
N GLY A 269 -15.62 -11.53 9.72
CA GLY A 269 -16.43 -10.77 10.67
C GLY A 269 -15.59 -10.10 11.76
N LEU A 270 -14.92 -9.01 11.44
CA LEU A 270 -14.07 -8.26 12.38
C LEU A 270 -14.81 -7.81 13.64
N ASP A 271 -16.10 -7.54 13.56
CA ASP A 271 -16.91 -7.13 14.71
C ASP A 271 -17.17 -8.26 15.71
N GLN A 272 -16.91 -9.51 15.31
CA GLN A 272 -17.07 -10.69 16.15
C GLN A 272 -15.76 -11.13 16.80
N ILE A 273 -14.62 -10.60 16.36
CA ILE A 273 -13.30 -10.95 16.89
C ILE A 273 -13.01 -10.09 18.12
N GLY A 274 -12.77 -10.74 19.26
CA GLY A 274 -12.35 -10.10 20.48
C GLY A 274 -10.84 -10.17 20.68
N VAL A 275 -10.30 -9.29 21.53
CA VAL A 275 -8.90 -9.32 21.96
C VAL A 275 -8.78 -9.68 23.43
N SER A 276 -7.75 -10.43 23.77
CA SER A 276 -7.57 -10.98 25.11
C SER A 276 -7.17 -9.97 26.19
N TYR A 277 -6.79 -8.76 25.83
CA TYR A 277 -6.29 -7.74 26.76
C TYR A 277 -7.35 -7.01 27.58
N SER A 278 -8.50 -6.77 26.98
CA SER A 278 -9.62 -6.06 27.60
C SER A 278 -10.74 -6.98 28.09
N GLY A 279 -10.45 -8.30 28.12
CA GLY A 279 -11.51 -9.30 28.17
C GLY A 279 -12.17 -9.46 26.82
N TRP A 280 -12.66 -10.67 26.56
CA TRP A 280 -13.30 -11.03 25.29
C TRP A 280 -14.57 -10.18 25.09
N GLN A 281 -14.45 -9.12 24.31
CA GLN A 281 -15.59 -8.32 23.88
C GLN A 281 -15.70 -8.31 22.37
N PRO A 282 -16.85 -8.69 21.80
CA PRO A 282 -17.09 -8.59 20.36
C PRO A 282 -16.77 -7.18 19.85
N GLY A 283 -16.13 -7.09 18.68
CA GLY A 283 -15.75 -5.81 18.08
C GLY A 283 -14.49 -5.14 18.64
N ALA A 284 -13.84 -5.71 19.66
CA ALA A 284 -12.60 -5.15 20.20
C ALA A 284 -11.49 -5.10 19.15
N MET A 285 -11.36 -6.10 18.29
CA MET A 285 -10.37 -6.13 17.21
C MET A 285 -10.58 -5.00 16.19
N ARG A 286 -11.81 -4.73 15.79
CA ARG A 286 -12.10 -3.59 14.90
C ARG A 286 -11.71 -2.26 15.53
N LYS A 287 -11.97 -2.08 16.82
CA LYS A 287 -11.57 -0.87 17.55
C LYS A 287 -10.05 -0.68 17.58
N GLU A 288 -9.30 -1.76 17.78
CA GLU A 288 -7.84 -1.71 17.75
C GLU A 288 -7.28 -1.43 16.35
N ILE A 289 -7.83 -2.07 15.31
CA ILE A 289 -7.47 -1.81 13.93
C ILE A 289 -7.74 -0.34 13.57
N ASN A 290 -8.91 0.19 13.92
CA ASN A 290 -9.23 1.60 13.70
C ASN A 290 -8.30 2.53 14.47
N ALA A 291 -8.02 2.22 15.73
CA ALA A 291 -7.10 3.00 16.55
C ALA A 291 -5.67 3.02 15.99
N MET A 292 -5.21 1.89 15.44
CA MET A 292 -3.92 1.80 14.76
C MET A 292 -3.92 2.57 13.43
N THR A 293 -4.99 2.47 12.66
CA THR A 293 -5.20 3.25 11.43
C THR A 293 -5.10 4.75 11.73
N ASP A 294 -5.83 5.22 12.73
CA ASP A 294 -5.89 6.64 13.10
C ASP A 294 -4.53 7.21 13.54
N ILE A 295 -3.73 6.44 14.28
CA ILE A 295 -2.41 6.94 14.72
C ILE A 295 -1.42 6.97 13.56
N ILE A 296 -1.46 5.98 12.64
CA ILE A 296 -0.60 5.95 11.46
C ILE A 296 -0.98 7.08 10.49
N GLU A 297 -2.26 7.39 10.31
CA GLU A 297 -2.73 8.52 9.48
C GLU A 297 -2.18 9.87 9.93
N LYS A 298 -1.93 10.04 11.22
CA LYS A 298 -1.32 11.26 11.78
C LYS A 298 0.18 11.34 11.55
N SER A 299 0.81 10.22 11.21
CA SER A 299 2.25 10.09 11.09
C SER A 299 2.65 10.12 9.60
N VAL A 300 2.81 11.32 9.07
CA VAL A 300 3.21 11.54 7.68
C VAL A 300 4.58 12.20 7.63
N TYR A 301 5.47 11.65 6.82
CA TYR A 301 6.82 12.19 6.62
C TYR A 301 6.89 12.94 5.29
N GLN A 302 7.69 14.01 5.28
CA GLN A 302 7.87 14.86 4.10
C GLN A 302 9.05 14.41 3.22
N GLU A 303 9.81 13.44 3.70
CA GLU A 303 10.94 12.85 3.01
C GLU A 303 10.58 11.53 2.33
N ASP A 304 11.36 11.17 1.34
CA ASP A 304 11.30 9.85 0.70
C ASP A 304 12.18 8.86 1.47
N PHE A 305 11.70 7.61 1.61
CA PHE A 305 12.42 6.57 2.34
C PHE A 305 12.59 5.31 1.51
N TRP A 306 13.70 4.61 1.74
CA TRP A 306 13.83 3.20 1.44
C TRP A 306 13.53 2.38 2.68
N LEU A 307 12.67 1.40 2.53
CA LEU A 307 12.29 0.45 3.56
C LEU A 307 12.61 -0.96 3.09
N GLN A 308 12.80 -1.88 4.03
CA GLN A 308 13.05 -3.28 3.71
C GLN A 308 12.13 -4.20 4.50
N ARG A 309 11.60 -5.23 3.83
CA ARG A 309 10.79 -6.27 4.46
C ARG A 309 11.18 -7.64 3.92
N GLY A 310 11.55 -8.56 4.81
CA GLY A 310 11.70 -9.97 4.48
C GLY A 310 10.36 -10.70 4.63
N CYS A 311 10.02 -11.50 3.64
CA CYS A 311 8.80 -12.29 3.60
C CYS A 311 9.11 -13.75 3.28
N ARG A 312 8.28 -14.67 3.79
CA ARG A 312 8.33 -16.07 3.36
C ARG A 312 7.49 -16.25 2.11
N PHE A 313 7.77 -17.28 1.30
CA PHE A 313 6.94 -17.60 0.12
C PHE A 313 5.47 -17.78 0.49
N LYS A 314 5.20 -18.43 1.63
CA LYS A 314 3.83 -18.58 2.15
C LYS A 314 3.18 -17.21 2.40
N GLY A 315 2.09 -16.93 1.72
CA GLY A 315 1.37 -15.67 1.77
C GLY A 315 1.74 -14.69 0.65
N MET A 316 2.92 -14.82 0.07
CA MET A 316 3.31 -13.97 -1.06
C MET A 316 2.62 -14.38 -2.38
N ASP A 317 2.18 -15.64 -2.48
CA ASP A 317 1.30 -16.12 -3.55
C ASP A 317 -0.01 -15.32 -3.62
N LYS A 318 -0.60 -15.01 -2.48
CA LYS A 318 -1.81 -14.17 -2.39
C LYS A 318 -1.51 -12.70 -2.67
N PHE A 319 -0.40 -12.20 -2.11
CA PHE A 319 0.01 -10.81 -2.30
C PHE A 319 0.30 -10.47 -3.77
N PHE A 320 1.06 -11.32 -4.47
CA PHE A 320 1.37 -11.13 -5.88
C PHE A 320 0.32 -11.71 -6.84
N ASN A 321 -0.62 -12.50 -6.32
CA ASN A 321 -1.56 -13.30 -7.13
C ASN A 321 -0.83 -14.20 -8.14
N VAL A 322 0.25 -14.85 -7.70
CA VAL A 322 1.08 -15.77 -8.47
C VAL A 322 1.22 -17.07 -7.69
N PRO A 323 1.06 -18.25 -8.31
CA PRO A 323 1.22 -19.52 -7.63
C PRO A 323 2.57 -19.65 -6.93
N MET A 324 2.58 -20.21 -5.72
CA MET A 324 3.78 -20.28 -4.87
C MET A 324 4.93 -21.07 -5.54
N ASP A 325 4.63 -22.13 -6.28
CA ASP A 325 5.61 -22.90 -7.06
C ASP A 325 6.31 -22.04 -8.11
N LYS A 326 5.60 -21.11 -8.74
CA LYS A 326 6.18 -20.15 -9.68
C LYS A 326 7.08 -19.14 -8.98
N LEU A 327 6.68 -18.62 -7.83
CA LEU A 327 7.54 -17.71 -7.04
C LEU A 327 8.85 -18.40 -6.61
N GLN A 328 8.79 -19.70 -6.31
CA GLN A 328 9.95 -20.48 -5.84
C GLN A 328 10.88 -20.91 -6.97
N HIS A 329 10.34 -21.35 -8.10
CA HIS A 329 11.09 -22.11 -9.10
C HIS A 329 11.22 -21.42 -10.47
N ALA A 330 10.44 -20.36 -10.74
CA ALA A 330 10.54 -19.65 -12.00
C ALA A 330 11.94 -19.02 -12.20
N SER A 331 12.36 -18.94 -13.44
CA SER A 331 13.58 -18.23 -13.84
C SER A 331 13.47 -16.72 -13.60
N GLN A 332 14.59 -15.99 -13.66
CA GLN A 332 14.60 -14.53 -13.58
C GLN A 332 13.63 -13.91 -14.59
N ALA A 333 13.70 -14.30 -15.85
CA ALA A 333 12.85 -13.77 -16.92
C ALA A 333 11.35 -14.07 -16.70
N GLU A 334 11.02 -15.26 -16.18
CA GLU A 334 9.64 -15.61 -15.85
C GLU A 334 9.11 -14.78 -14.67
N LEU A 335 9.93 -14.56 -13.64
CA LEU A 335 9.56 -13.72 -12.51
C LEU A 335 9.35 -12.26 -12.93
N GLU A 336 10.21 -11.72 -13.77
CA GLU A 336 10.04 -10.39 -14.35
C GLU A 336 8.74 -10.30 -15.15
N ALA A 337 8.45 -11.27 -16.02
CA ALA A 337 7.22 -11.30 -16.78
C ALA A 337 5.95 -11.41 -15.92
N LEU A 338 6.03 -12.09 -14.78
CA LEU A 338 4.90 -12.27 -13.84
C LEU A 338 4.68 -11.06 -12.94
N LEU A 339 5.74 -10.38 -12.51
CA LEU A 339 5.69 -9.43 -11.41
C LEU A 339 5.89 -7.96 -11.82
N LEU A 340 6.75 -7.68 -12.82
CA LEU A 340 7.04 -6.28 -13.20
C LEU A 340 5.77 -5.54 -13.64
N GLY A 341 5.63 -4.31 -13.10
CA GLY A 341 4.49 -3.44 -13.38
C GLY A 341 3.21 -3.83 -12.65
N THR A 342 3.16 -4.99 -11.96
CA THR A 342 1.99 -5.36 -11.15
C THR A 342 1.84 -4.43 -9.94
N THR A 343 0.60 -4.33 -9.45
CA THR A 343 0.24 -3.43 -8.33
C THR A 343 -0.41 -4.21 -7.19
N PRO A 344 0.36 -5.06 -6.47
CA PRO A 344 -0.17 -5.80 -5.33
C PRO A 344 -0.57 -4.87 -4.19
N THR A 345 -1.62 -5.26 -3.46
CA THR A 345 -2.11 -4.54 -2.28
C THR A 345 -1.89 -5.38 -1.02
N GLU A 346 -1.21 -4.81 -0.04
CA GLU A 346 -1.15 -5.37 1.31
C GLU A 346 -2.37 -4.88 2.10
N TYR A 347 -3.32 -5.76 2.32
CA TYR A 347 -4.54 -5.42 3.05
C TYR A 347 -4.31 -5.27 4.56
N GLY A 348 -3.29 -5.91 5.10
CA GLY A 348 -2.84 -5.71 6.47
C GLY A 348 -1.91 -4.51 6.61
N PHE A 349 -1.51 -4.23 7.84
CA PHE A 349 -0.40 -3.29 8.10
C PHE A 349 0.92 -3.92 7.67
N CYS A 350 1.84 -3.11 7.16
CA CYS A 350 3.08 -3.60 6.60
C CYS A 350 4.29 -3.16 7.46
N SER A 351 4.75 -4.05 8.34
CA SER A 351 5.97 -3.84 9.13
C SER A 351 7.21 -3.94 8.25
N CYS A 352 8.05 -2.93 8.30
CA CYS A 352 9.29 -2.83 7.55
C CYS A 352 10.42 -2.35 8.45
N GLY A 353 11.66 -2.64 8.10
CA GLY A 353 12.83 -1.99 8.67
C GLY A 353 13.17 -0.73 7.89
N VAL A 354 13.37 0.41 8.55
CA VAL A 354 13.83 1.65 7.93
C VAL A 354 15.36 1.72 7.86
N ALA A 355 16.06 0.89 8.60
CA ALA A 355 17.51 0.75 8.49
C ALA A 355 17.87 -0.44 7.59
N LYS A 356 18.88 -0.25 6.74
CA LYS A 356 19.33 -1.26 5.77
C LYS A 356 19.73 -2.56 6.47
N GLY A 357 19.17 -3.69 6.02
CA GLY A 357 19.41 -5.01 6.60
C GLY A 357 18.63 -5.32 7.88
N LYS A 358 17.69 -4.47 8.28
CA LYS A 358 16.83 -4.65 9.47
C LYS A 358 15.41 -5.13 9.17
N GLY A 359 15.05 -5.25 7.90
CA GLY A 359 13.70 -5.67 7.48
C GLY A 359 13.49 -7.17 7.51
N PHE A 360 13.68 -7.85 8.63
CA PHE A 360 13.52 -9.30 8.81
C PHE A 360 14.19 -10.16 7.70
N SER A 361 14.57 -11.36 8.02
CA SER A 361 15.04 -12.34 7.01
C SER A 361 13.85 -13.06 6.39
N GLY A 362 13.94 -13.40 5.11
CA GLY A 362 12.88 -14.12 4.40
C GLY A 362 13.38 -14.73 3.10
N ASP A 363 12.51 -15.49 2.47
CA ASP A 363 12.77 -16.08 1.16
C ASP A 363 12.67 -15.02 0.04
N ILE A 364 11.90 -13.96 0.32
CA ILE A 364 11.71 -12.79 -0.57
C ILE A 364 12.05 -11.54 0.22
N ILE A 365 12.87 -10.69 -0.35
CA ILE A 365 13.19 -9.37 0.22
C ILE A 365 12.51 -8.30 -0.62
N LEU A 366 11.62 -7.54 0.00
CA LEU A 366 11.01 -6.36 -0.59
C LEU A 366 11.83 -5.13 -0.20
N ASN A 367 12.42 -4.46 -1.18
CA ASN A 367 12.98 -3.13 -1.02
C ASN A 367 11.90 -2.14 -1.49
N ILE A 368 11.37 -1.35 -0.56
CA ILE A 368 10.19 -0.53 -0.77
C ILE A 368 10.61 0.93 -0.78
N TYR A 369 10.38 1.61 -1.91
CA TYR A 369 10.45 3.05 -1.97
C TYR A 369 9.12 3.64 -1.48
N ALA A 370 9.17 4.37 -0.38
CA ALA A 370 8.06 5.08 0.22
C ALA A 370 8.22 6.59 -0.06
N PRO A 371 7.50 7.15 -1.03
CA PRO A 371 7.58 8.57 -1.33
C PRO A 371 7.05 9.43 -0.18
N SER A 372 7.46 10.67 -0.13
CA SER A 372 6.95 11.68 0.80
C SER A 372 5.42 11.69 0.80
N GLY A 373 4.80 11.83 1.96
CA GLY A 373 3.36 11.72 2.12
C GLY A 373 2.83 10.30 2.31
N THR A 374 3.69 9.27 2.25
CA THR A 374 3.28 7.90 2.59
C THR A 374 2.85 7.82 4.05
N GLN A 375 1.68 7.24 4.30
CA GLN A 375 1.16 7.00 5.64
C GLN A 375 1.92 5.85 6.29
N MET A 376 2.79 6.18 7.23
CA MET A 376 3.61 5.21 7.96
C MET A 376 4.06 5.79 9.29
N MET A 377 4.34 4.95 10.27
CA MET A 377 4.81 5.37 11.59
C MET A 377 6.05 4.60 12.02
N TYR A 378 7.10 5.30 12.42
CA TYR A 378 8.26 4.70 13.09
C TYR A 378 7.86 4.33 14.51
N VAL A 379 7.97 3.04 14.86
CA VAL A 379 7.46 2.50 16.11
C VAL A 379 8.53 1.89 17.02
N GLU A 380 9.78 1.85 16.60
CA GLU A 380 10.89 1.29 17.36
C GLU A 380 10.92 1.74 18.84
N PRO A 381 10.68 3.03 19.19
CA PRO A 381 10.66 3.47 20.58
C PRO A 381 9.49 2.92 21.40
N PHE A 382 8.41 2.48 20.76
CA PHE A 382 7.13 2.10 21.35
C PHE A 382 6.80 0.63 21.18
N SER A 383 7.55 -0.07 20.33
CA SER A 383 7.38 -1.49 20.03
C SER A 383 7.66 -2.34 21.26
N ALA A 384 6.95 -3.47 21.35
CA ALA A 384 7.18 -4.49 22.36
C ALA A 384 8.60 -5.08 22.29
N PHE A 385 9.23 -5.06 21.10
CA PHE A 385 10.57 -5.58 20.83
C PHE A 385 11.57 -4.49 20.46
N GLY A 386 11.19 -3.23 20.59
CA GLY A 386 12.02 -2.09 20.25
C GLY A 386 12.99 -1.68 21.37
N ASN A 387 13.59 -0.52 21.21
CA ASN A 387 14.59 0.04 22.10
C ASN A 387 14.00 0.97 23.21
N GLY A 388 12.70 1.11 23.25
CA GLY A 388 11.97 1.90 24.25
C GLY A 388 11.20 1.05 25.24
N SER A 389 10.42 1.70 26.13
CA SER A 389 9.63 1.00 27.14
C SER A 389 8.35 0.36 26.60
N GLY A 390 8.05 0.46 25.33
CA GLY A 390 6.84 -0.05 24.69
C GLY A 390 5.51 0.35 25.34
N LYS A 391 5.38 0.12 26.63
CA LYS A 391 4.20 0.46 27.44
C LYS A 391 4.25 1.85 28.09
N SER A 392 5.39 2.53 28.07
CA SER A 392 5.50 3.88 28.62
C SER A 392 4.77 4.88 27.72
N TRP A 393 3.91 5.69 28.32
CA TRP A 393 3.17 6.71 27.59
C TRP A 393 4.04 7.86 27.08
N ASP A 394 5.21 8.05 27.62
CA ASP A 394 6.23 8.95 27.09
C ASP A 394 7.15 8.27 26.09
N GLY A 395 7.13 6.94 26.02
CA GLY A 395 7.65 6.07 24.98
C GLY A 395 9.10 6.26 24.52
N LEU A 396 9.81 7.23 25.10
CA LEU A 396 11.08 7.72 24.56
C LEU A 396 12.29 7.28 25.38
N LYS A 397 12.10 6.55 26.48
CA LYS A 397 13.20 6.06 27.32
C LYS A 397 13.71 4.73 26.79
N PRO A 398 15.02 4.62 26.46
CA PRO A 398 15.61 3.36 26.07
C PRO A 398 15.44 2.33 27.19
N GLN A 399 14.85 1.18 26.87
CA GLN A 399 15.01 -0.02 27.68
C GLN A 399 15.91 -1.00 26.91
N SER A 400 16.63 -1.82 27.66
CA SER A 400 17.61 -2.75 27.12
C SER A 400 17.07 -3.61 25.97
N SER A 401 17.65 -3.44 24.82
CA SER A 401 18.02 -4.41 23.78
C SER A 401 17.20 -5.68 23.59
N PHE A 402 15.94 -5.62 23.19
CA PHE A 402 15.37 -6.65 22.34
C PHE A 402 15.28 -6.10 20.91
N GLY A 403 15.90 -6.79 19.98
CA GLY A 403 15.64 -6.70 18.57
C GLY A 403 16.24 -5.54 17.80
N GLN A 404 16.12 -4.32 18.18
CA GLN A 404 16.51 -3.14 17.39
C GLN A 404 16.16 -3.32 15.91
N GLU A 405 14.87 -3.53 15.66
CA GLU A 405 14.35 -3.86 14.32
C GLU A 405 14.28 -2.62 13.42
N SER A 406 14.41 -1.43 14.01
CA SER A 406 14.20 -0.15 13.34
C SER A 406 12.84 -0.12 12.63
N GLU A 407 11.82 -0.63 13.33
CA GLU A 407 10.51 -0.91 12.77
C GLU A 407 9.77 0.36 12.40
N ILE A 408 9.27 0.39 11.17
CA ILE A 408 8.31 1.35 10.65
C ILE A 408 7.13 0.57 10.06
N ILE A 409 5.91 1.03 10.32
CA ILE A 409 4.68 0.35 9.89
C ILE A 409 3.96 1.22 8.89
N LEU A 410 3.76 0.69 7.66
CA LEU A 410 2.91 1.32 6.67
C LEU A 410 1.43 1.01 6.94
N GLN A 411 0.57 1.92 6.53
CA GLN A 411 -0.88 1.82 6.65
C GLN A 411 -1.43 0.56 5.97
N GLN A 412 -2.49 0.00 6.57
CA GLN A 412 -3.26 -1.08 5.94
C GLN A 412 -3.81 -0.64 4.57
N GLY A 413 -3.97 -1.60 3.66
CA GLY A 413 -4.48 -1.33 2.32
C GLY A 413 -3.48 -0.59 1.42
N THR A 414 -2.20 -0.57 1.77
CA THR A 414 -1.15 0.04 0.95
C THR A 414 -0.96 -0.75 -0.35
N THR A 415 -1.07 -0.06 -1.48
CA THR A 415 -0.81 -0.63 -2.81
C THR A 415 0.61 -0.30 -3.24
N PHE A 416 1.34 -1.31 -3.68
CA PHE A 416 2.70 -1.22 -4.17
C PHE A 416 2.71 -1.31 -5.70
N ARG A 417 3.80 -0.86 -6.31
CA ARG A 417 4.12 -1.13 -7.71
C ARG A 417 5.46 -1.84 -7.79
N VAL A 418 5.49 -2.99 -8.46
CA VAL A 418 6.74 -3.72 -8.67
C VAL A 418 7.50 -3.09 -9.83
N THR A 419 8.66 -2.50 -9.54
CA THR A 419 9.50 -1.80 -10.54
C THR A 419 10.79 -2.54 -10.86
N LYS A 420 11.18 -3.53 -10.04
CA LYS A 420 12.35 -4.36 -10.25
C LYS A 420 12.17 -5.73 -9.61
N VAL A 421 12.66 -6.75 -10.26
CA VAL A 421 12.72 -8.13 -9.75
C VAL A 421 14.14 -8.64 -9.92
N GLU A 422 14.70 -9.26 -8.89
CA GLU A 422 16.02 -9.88 -8.91
C GLU A 422 15.93 -11.25 -8.23
N LYS A 423 16.41 -12.28 -8.91
CA LYS A 423 16.56 -13.62 -8.33
C LYS A 423 18.00 -13.79 -7.89
N THR A 424 18.22 -13.97 -6.59
CA THR A 424 19.54 -14.18 -5.98
C THR A 424 19.82 -15.66 -5.75
#